data_5d2ac564932b4e193382c774c4bca9e4
#
_entry.id   5d2ac564932b4e193382c774c4bca9e4
#
_cell.length_a   1.000
_cell.length_b   1.000
_cell.length_c   1.000
_cell.angle_alpha   90.00
_cell.angle_beta   90.00
_cell.angle_gamma   90.00
#
_symmetry.space_group_name_H-M   'P 1'
#
loop_
_entity.id
_entity.type
_entity.pdbx_description
1 polymer ?
#
loop_
_entity_poly.entity_id
_entity_poly.type
_entity_poly.pdbx_seq_one_letter_code
_entity_poly.pdbx_strand_id
1 'polypeptide(L)'
;LGTIKLTKKSIELNTTEIQGQAIPVQVKEDTVEYSTVSFATDSNAVVEDLIKKLPGVEVDKDGKITAYGKEVTKVLVDGKPFFGNDTKTATRNLPVDMIDKIQIIDKKSDQSIFTQIDDGDVEKVLNLVVKPGRKNGVFGKTTAGYGTEERYDGSGMVNWFEGGRQVSLI
;
A
#
# COMPACT_ATOMS: atom_id res chain seq x y z
N LEU A 1 -33.10 60.63 29.35
CA LEU A 1 -32.27 59.86 28.37
C LEU A 1 -32.12 58.46 28.90
N GLY A 2 -32.76 57.44 28.27
CA GLY A 2 -32.70 56.03 28.66
C GLY A 2 -31.42 55.35 28.19
N THR A 3 -30.87 54.46 29.01
CA THR A 3 -29.67 53.63 28.69
C THR A 3 -30.09 52.43 27.95
N ILE A 4 -29.61 52.24 26.70
CA ILE A 4 -29.85 51.02 25.90
C ILE A 4 -28.73 50.03 26.23
N LYS A 5 -29.09 48.88 26.82
CA LYS A 5 -28.18 47.77 27.06
C LYS A 5 -28.16 46.84 25.82
N LEU A 6 -27.03 46.77 25.13
CA LEU A 6 -26.79 45.82 24.05
C LEU A 6 -26.18 44.53 24.60
N THR A 7 -26.85 43.42 24.38
CA THR A 7 -26.34 42.08 24.69
C THR A 7 -25.70 41.49 23.43
N LYS A 8 -24.42 41.16 23.54
CA LYS A 8 -23.68 40.50 22.44
C LYS A 8 -24.16 39.05 22.34
N LYS A 9 -24.87 38.73 21.28
CA LYS A 9 -25.30 37.37 20.97
C LYS A 9 -24.30 36.78 19.99
N SER A 10 -23.46 35.86 20.43
CA SER A 10 -22.61 35.07 19.52
C SER A 10 -23.47 33.98 18.90
N ILE A 11 -23.44 33.88 17.58
CA ILE A 11 -23.99 32.73 16.87
C ILE A 11 -22.84 31.73 16.71
N GLU A 12 -22.93 30.60 17.38
CA GLU A 12 -22.03 29.48 17.11
C GLU A 12 -22.41 28.88 15.76
N LEU A 13 -21.51 28.99 14.80
CA LEU A 13 -21.63 28.31 13.53
C LEU A 13 -21.26 26.84 13.75
N ASN A 14 -22.21 25.96 13.48
CA ASN A 14 -21.92 24.54 13.47
C ASN A 14 -20.83 24.26 12.41
N THR A 15 -19.76 23.62 12.84
CA THR A 15 -18.69 23.19 11.94
C THR A 15 -19.30 22.20 10.96
N THR A 16 -19.34 22.55 9.69
CA THR A 16 -19.72 21.61 8.64
C THR A 16 -18.52 20.72 8.38
N GLU A 17 -18.58 19.49 8.86
CA GLU A 17 -17.59 18.47 8.56
C GLU A 17 -17.78 18.02 7.12
N ILE A 18 -16.91 18.47 6.21
CA ILE A 18 -16.90 18.01 4.84
C ILE A 18 -16.22 16.65 4.82
N GLN A 19 -16.99 15.58 4.86
CA GLN A 19 -16.47 14.24 4.62
C GLN A 19 -16.24 14.08 3.11
N GLY A 20 -15.01 14.33 2.68
CA GLY A 20 -14.58 14.01 1.33
C GLY A 20 -14.49 12.48 1.19
N GLN A 21 -15.33 11.87 0.34
CA GLN A 21 -15.12 10.49 -0.08
C GLN A 21 -13.82 10.41 -0.88
N ALA A 22 -12.89 9.59 -0.43
CA ALA A 22 -11.68 9.30 -1.19
C ALA A 22 -12.08 8.67 -2.54
N ILE A 23 -11.56 9.21 -3.63
CA ILE A 23 -11.79 8.63 -4.97
C ILE A 23 -11.13 7.25 -4.98
N PRO A 24 -11.88 6.16 -5.21
CA PRO A 24 -11.34 4.81 -5.06
C PRO A 24 -10.22 4.50 -6.05
N VAL A 25 -10.32 5.00 -7.27
CA VAL A 25 -9.33 4.76 -8.34
C VAL A 25 -9.08 6.05 -9.10
N GLN A 26 -7.82 6.43 -9.24
CA GLN A 26 -7.38 7.55 -10.08
C GLN A 26 -6.46 7.02 -11.17
N VAL A 27 -6.78 7.34 -12.41
CA VAL A 27 -5.95 6.99 -13.58
C VAL A 27 -5.18 8.23 -13.99
N LYS A 28 -3.87 8.11 -14.05
CA LYS A 28 -2.91 9.09 -14.57
C LYS A 28 -2.26 8.51 -15.84
N GLU A 29 -1.43 9.28 -16.54
CA GLU A 29 -0.85 8.84 -17.81
C GLU A 29 -0.15 7.48 -17.74
N ASP A 30 0.67 7.25 -16.72
CA ASP A 30 1.51 6.07 -16.54
C ASP A 30 1.22 5.32 -15.22
N THR A 31 0.22 5.75 -14.47
CA THR A 31 -0.03 5.26 -13.11
C THR A 31 -1.52 5.12 -12.84
N VAL A 32 -1.92 3.97 -12.33
CA VAL A 32 -3.24 3.76 -11.75
C VAL A 32 -3.09 3.70 -10.23
N GLU A 33 -3.73 4.63 -9.54
CA GLU A 33 -3.67 4.78 -8.09
C GLU A 33 -4.98 4.31 -7.45
N TYR A 34 -4.86 3.43 -6.45
CA TYR A 34 -5.97 2.91 -5.65
C TYR A 34 -5.85 3.39 -4.21
N SER A 35 -6.91 4.01 -3.68
CA SER A 35 -6.98 4.39 -2.27
C SER A 35 -7.34 3.18 -1.41
N THR A 36 -6.51 2.82 -0.44
CA THR A 36 -6.75 1.65 0.42
C THR A 36 -8.00 1.79 1.27
N VAL A 37 -8.37 3.01 1.63
CA VAL A 37 -9.55 3.32 2.45
C VAL A 37 -10.85 2.95 1.73
N SER A 38 -10.85 2.94 0.40
CA SER A 38 -12.03 2.64 -0.40
C SER A 38 -12.31 1.14 -0.56
N PHE A 39 -11.36 0.29 -0.19
CA PHE A 39 -11.48 -1.17 -0.30
C PHE A 39 -11.48 -1.79 1.09
N ALA A 40 -12.64 -2.31 1.51
CA ALA A 40 -12.78 -2.93 2.81
C ALA A 40 -11.87 -4.17 2.96
N THR A 41 -11.04 -4.16 3.98
CA THR A 41 -10.18 -5.28 4.37
C THR A 41 -10.32 -5.54 5.87
N ASP A 42 -10.00 -6.75 6.30
CA ASP A 42 -9.94 -7.08 7.72
C ASP A 42 -8.78 -6.36 8.40
N SER A 43 -8.87 -6.13 9.69
CA SER A 43 -7.85 -5.40 10.46
C SER A 43 -6.46 -6.05 10.43
N ASN A 44 -6.40 -7.35 10.18
CA ASN A 44 -5.14 -8.11 10.09
C ASN A 44 -4.80 -8.50 8.64
N ALA A 45 -5.48 -7.90 7.65
CA ALA A 45 -5.26 -8.20 6.25
C ALA A 45 -3.85 -7.79 5.80
N VAL A 46 -3.27 -8.58 4.91
CA VAL A 46 -2.02 -8.26 4.23
C VAL A 46 -2.29 -7.59 2.88
N VAL A 47 -1.27 -6.98 2.32
CA VAL A 47 -1.38 -6.26 1.04
C VAL A 47 -1.87 -7.18 -0.08
N GLU A 48 -1.51 -8.47 -0.09
CA GLU A 48 -2.02 -9.45 -1.06
C GLU A 48 -3.55 -9.53 -1.04
N ASP A 49 -4.17 -9.51 0.16
CA ASP A 49 -5.64 -9.60 0.29
C ASP A 49 -6.34 -8.34 -0.25
N LEU A 50 -5.70 -7.20 -0.10
CA LEU A 50 -6.18 -5.95 -0.69
C LEU A 50 -6.03 -5.97 -2.21
N ILE A 51 -4.89 -6.40 -2.74
CA ILE A 51 -4.62 -6.48 -4.18
C ILE A 51 -5.65 -7.36 -4.89
N LYS A 52 -6.06 -8.48 -4.29
CA LYS A 52 -7.12 -9.37 -4.84
C LYS A 52 -8.48 -8.69 -5.00
N LYS A 53 -8.70 -7.57 -4.32
CA LYS A 53 -9.95 -6.78 -4.39
C LYS A 53 -9.87 -5.62 -5.39
N LEU A 54 -8.68 -5.33 -5.93
CA LEU A 54 -8.49 -4.23 -6.85
C LEU A 54 -9.00 -4.58 -8.26
N PRO A 55 -9.80 -3.72 -8.89
CA PRO A 55 -10.25 -3.96 -10.25
C PRO A 55 -9.08 -3.94 -11.24
N GLY A 56 -9.04 -4.92 -12.14
CA GLY A 56 -7.99 -5.05 -13.16
C GLY A 56 -6.69 -5.68 -12.66
N VAL A 57 -6.67 -6.21 -11.43
CA VAL A 57 -5.52 -6.89 -10.85
C VAL A 57 -5.91 -8.30 -10.43
N GLU A 58 -5.07 -9.25 -10.75
CA GLU A 58 -5.24 -10.67 -10.42
C GLU A 58 -4.03 -11.17 -9.65
N VAL A 59 -4.26 -12.02 -8.67
CA VAL A 59 -3.20 -12.71 -7.91
C VAL A 59 -3.44 -14.20 -8.01
N ASP A 60 -2.47 -14.91 -8.54
CA ASP A 60 -2.55 -16.36 -8.64
C ASP A 60 -2.23 -17.07 -7.31
N LYS A 61 -2.32 -18.40 -7.30
CA LYS A 61 -2.06 -19.23 -6.11
C LYS A 61 -0.60 -19.18 -5.66
N ASP A 62 0.30 -18.89 -6.58
CA ASP A 62 1.72 -18.80 -6.32
C ASP A 62 2.13 -17.39 -5.85
N GLY A 63 1.18 -16.43 -5.81
CA GLY A 63 1.40 -15.05 -5.38
C GLY A 63 1.95 -14.16 -6.50
N LYS A 64 1.88 -14.63 -7.76
CA LYS A 64 2.22 -13.84 -8.93
C LYS A 64 1.10 -12.84 -9.20
N ILE A 65 1.45 -11.59 -9.42
CA ILE A 65 0.50 -10.51 -9.62
C ILE A 65 0.46 -10.15 -11.10
N THR A 66 -0.72 -10.08 -11.66
CA THR A 66 -0.98 -9.60 -13.02
C THR A 66 -1.86 -8.36 -12.96
N ALA A 67 -1.44 -7.28 -13.56
CA ALA A 67 -2.20 -6.03 -13.62
C ALA A 67 -2.46 -5.65 -15.07
N TYR A 68 -3.73 -5.51 -15.43
CA TYR A 68 -4.16 -5.18 -16.81
C TYR A 68 -3.56 -6.10 -17.88
N GLY A 69 -3.49 -7.40 -17.58
CA GLY A 69 -2.97 -8.42 -18.50
C GLY A 69 -1.44 -8.51 -18.59
N LYS A 70 -0.71 -7.71 -17.84
CA LYS A 70 0.76 -7.77 -17.75
C LYS A 70 1.21 -8.17 -16.34
N GLU A 71 2.29 -8.95 -16.27
CA GLU A 71 2.88 -9.35 -15.00
C GLU A 71 3.55 -8.17 -14.28
N VAL A 72 3.33 -8.08 -12.97
CA VAL A 72 4.07 -7.15 -12.09
C VAL A 72 5.41 -7.76 -11.76
N THR A 73 6.49 -7.11 -12.18
CA THR A 73 7.85 -7.62 -12.04
C THR A 73 8.53 -7.21 -10.74
N LYS A 74 8.11 -6.06 -10.17
CA LYS A 74 8.76 -5.46 -8.99
C LYS A 74 7.73 -4.89 -8.03
N VAL A 75 8.01 -5.01 -6.72
CA VAL A 75 7.28 -4.29 -5.67
C VAL A 75 8.18 -3.23 -5.06
N LEU A 76 7.68 -2.01 -5.02
CA LEU A 76 8.32 -0.87 -4.38
C LEU A 76 7.54 -0.47 -3.13
N VAL A 77 8.24 0.05 -2.14
CA VAL A 77 7.65 0.73 -0.98
C VAL A 77 8.20 2.15 -0.95
N ASP A 78 7.31 3.13 -1.06
CA ASP A 78 7.68 4.55 -1.23
C ASP A 78 8.74 4.77 -2.34
N GLY A 79 8.60 4.07 -3.47
CA GLY A 79 9.50 4.14 -4.62
C GLY A 79 10.82 3.37 -4.50
N LYS A 80 11.05 2.65 -3.39
CA LYS A 80 12.25 1.84 -3.18
C LYS A 80 11.95 0.36 -3.34
N PRO A 81 12.83 -0.43 -3.98
CA PRO A 81 12.64 -1.88 -4.11
C PRO A 81 12.48 -2.54 -2.73
N PHE A 82 11.48 -3.39 -2.60
CA PHE A 82 11.19 -4.13 -1.39
C PHE A 82 11.20 -5.64 -1.71
N PHE A 83 12.05 -6.40 -1.06
CA PHE A 83 12.32 -7.81 -1.34
C PHE A 83 12.75 -8.11 -2.80
N GLY A 84 13.41 -7.17 -3.47
CA GLY A 84 13.90 -7.34 -4.83
C GLY A 84 12.76 -7.65 -5.82
N ASN A 85 12.84 -8.80 -6.49
CA ASN A 85 11.83 -9.26 -7.44
C ASN A 85 10.83 -10.26 -6.86
N ASP A 86 10.87 -10.53 -5.54
CA ASP A 86 9.92 -11.42 -4.89
C ASP A 86 8.65 -10.67 -4.50
N THR A 87 7.73 -10.57 -5.45
CA THR A 87 6.44 -9.92 -5.27
C THR A 87 5.59 -10.59 -4.19
N LYS A 88 5.68 -11.92 -4.09
CA LYS A 88 4.93 -12.74 -3.13
C LYS A 88 5.34 -12.43 -1.69
N THR A 89 6.64 -12.48 -1.40
CA THR A 89 7.15 -12.16 -0.06
C THR A 89 6.83 -10.72 0.31
N ALA A 90 6.96 -9.79 -0.62
CA ALA A 90 6.65 -8.38 -0.38
C ALA A 90 5.17 -8.17 0.00
N THR A 91 4.22 -8.78 -0.71
CA THR A 91 2.79 -8.53 -0.51
C THR A 91 2.16 -9.33 0.62
N ARG A 92 2.68 -10.52 0.93
CA ARG A 92 2.19 -11.37 2.04
C ARG A 92 2.65 -10.92 3.41
N ASN A 93 3.70 -10.12 3.45
CA ASN A 93 4.34 -9.73 4.70
C ASN A 93 4.08 -8.28 5.10
N LEU A 94 3.43 -7.47 4.26
CA LEU A 94 3.08 -6.10 4.58
C LEU A 94 1.62 -6.01 5.04
N PRO A 95 1.36 -5.46 6.25
CA PRO A 95 0.00 -5.19 6.72
C PRO A 95 -0.65 -4.06 5.92
N VAL A 96 -1.92 -4.21 5.57
CA VAL A 96 -2.69 -3.19 4.84
C VAL A 96 -2.80 -1.88 5.62
N ASP A 97 -2.86 -1.94 6.95
CA ASP A 97 -3.03 -0.77 7.81
C ASP A 97 -1.89 0.24 7.70
N MET A 98 -0.72 -0.17 7.22
CA MET A 98 0.42 0.69 6.94
C MET A 98 0.32 1.44 5.61
N ILE A 99 -0.46 0.93 4.67
CA ILE A 99 -0.52 1.41 3.29
C ILE A 99 -1.63 2.45 3.15
N ASP A 100 -1.29 3.58 2.55
CA ASP A 100 -2.23 4.64 2.18
C ASP A 100 -2.81 4.41 0.80
N LYS A 101 -1.94 4.09 -0.16
CA LYS A 101 -2.29 3.92 -1.56
C LYS A 101 -1.48 2.82 -2.20
N ILE A 102 -2.08 2.17 -3.19
CA ILE A 102 -1.41 1.24 -4.11
C ILE A 102 -1.36 1.89 -5.48
N GLN A 103 -0.19 1.94 -6.08
CA GLN A 103 0.03 2.48 -7.40
C GLN A 103 0.55 1.38 -8.32
N ILE A 104 -0.10 1.21 -9.47
CA ILE A 104 0.41 0.38 -10.56
C ILE A 104 1.00 1.34 -11.58
N ILE A 105 2.30 1.23 -11.78
CA ILE A 105 3.08 2.15 -12.59
C ILE A 105 3.59 1.42 -13.83
N ASP A 106 3.42 2.04 -14.98
CA ASP A 106 4.05 1.65 -16.23
C ASP A 106 5.42 2.31 -16.31
N LYS A 107 6.46 1.55 -16.01
CA LYS A 107 7.84 2.02 -15.99
C LYS A 107 8.60 1.48 -17.20
N LYS A 108 9.41 2.30 -17.84
CA LYS A 108 10.37 1.83 -18.87
C LYS A 108 11.32 0.81 -18.24
N SER A 109 11.77 -0.15 -19.04
CA SER A 109 12.71 -1.17 -18.60
C SER A 109 13.96 -0.55 -17.97
N ASP A 110 14.60 -1.22 -17.02
CA ASP A 110 15.84 -0.74 -16.42
C ASP A 110 16.94 -0.59 -17.50
N GLN A 111 16.89 -1.39 -18.56
CA GLN A 111 17.80 -1.31 -19.68
C GLN A 111 17.55 -0.04 -20.52
N SER A 112 16.30 0.29 -20.80
CA SER A 112 15.91 1.52 -21.50
C SER A 112 16.34 2.77 -20.70
N ILE A 113 16.17 2.75 -19.39
CA ILE A 113 16.61 3.85 -18.51
C ILE A 113 18.13 3.98 -18.52
N PHE A 114 18.87 2.88 -18.49
CA PHE A 114 20.33 2.90 -18.46
C PHE A 114 20.95 3.33 -19.79
N THR A 115 20.41 2.81 -20.90
CA THR A 115 20.95 3.10 -22.25
C THR A 115 20.40 4.37 -22.86
N GLN A 116 19.32 4.94 -22.29
CA GLN A 116 18.53 6.05 -22.85
C GLN A 116 17.94 5.76 -24.24
N ILE A 117 17.91 4.50 -24.62
CA ILE A 117 17.29 4.02 -25.86
C ILE A 117 15.97 3.37 -25.48
N ASP A 118 14.88 3.82 -26.10
CA ASP A 118 13.56 3.23 -25.89
C ASP A 118 13.51 1.86 -26.59
N ASP A 119 13.43 0.79 -25.80
CA ASP A 119 13.32 -0.59 -26.27
C ASP A 119 11.86 -0.99 -26.53
N GLY A 120 10.91 -0.09 -26.24
CA GLY A 120 9.47 -0.33 -26.37
C GLY A 120 8.92 -1.27 -25.31
N ASP A 121 9.73 -1.71 -24.35
CA ASP A 121 9.30 -2.59 -23.27
C ASP A 121 8.90 -1.79 -22.03
N VAL A 122 7.70 -2.07 -21.52
CA VAL A 122 7.12 -1.41 -20.36
C VAL A 122 6.88 -2.44 -19.28
N GLU A 123 7.59 -2.28 -18.16
CA GLU A 123 7.42 -3.09 -16.98
C GLU A 123 6.27 -2.56 -16.10
N LYS A 124 5.42 -3.46 -15.63
CA LYS A 124 4.45 -3.15 -14.58
C LYS A 124 5.10 -3.23 -13.21
N VAL A 125 5.06 -2.13 -12.48
CA VAL A 125 5.63 -2.04 -11.13
C VAL A 125 4.52 -1.69 -10.14
N LEU A 126 4.48 -2.41 -9.03
CA LEU A 126 3.57 -2.14 -7.92
C LEU A 126 4.30 -1.26 -6.89
N ASN A 127 3.84 -0.05 -6.67
CA ASN A 127 4.37 0.83 -5.64
C ASN A 127 3.37 0.99 -4.49
N LEU A 128 3.81 0.65 -3.30
CA LEU A 128 3.05 0.74 -2.06
C LEU A 128 3.43 2.03 -1.34
N VAL A 129 2.49 2.97 -1.24
CA VAL A 129 2.71 4.24 -0.54
C VAL A 129 2.34 4.06 0.92
N VAL A 130 3.30 4.28 1.81
CA VAL A 130 3.11 4.14 3.27
C VAL A 130 2.43 5.38 3.84
N LYS A 131 1.48 5.17 4.77
CA LYS A 131 0.78 6.25 5.47
C LYS A 131 1.76 7.21 6.15
N PRO A 132 1.50 8.52 6.09
CA PRO A 132 2.22 9.50 6.91
C PRO A 132 2.19 9.07 8.38
N GLY A 133 3.35 9.07 9.04
CA GLY A 133 3.48 8.63 10.44
C GLY A 133 3.77 7.14 10.65
N ARG A 134 3.64 6.29 9.63
CA ARG A 134 4.01 4.87 9.67
C ARG A 134 5.36 4.57 8.98
N LYS A 135 6.08 5.61 8.53
CA LYS A 135 7.39 5.48 7.85
C LYS A 135 8.54 5.14 8.80
N ASN A 136 8.33 5.26 10.09
CA ASN A 136 9.28 4.88 11.14
C ASN A 136 8.58 3.91 12.09
N GLY A 137 9.16 2.74 12.27
CA GLY A 137 8.61 1.74 13.16
C GLY A 137 9.12 0.34 12.90
N VAL A 138 8.76 -0.56 13.79
CA VAL A 138 9.02 -1.98 13.68
C VAL A 138 7.68 -2.68 13.60
N PHE A 139 7.53 -3.56 12.63
CA PHE A 139 6.39 -4.47 12.58
C PHE A 139 6.87 -5.88 12.26
N GLY A 140 6.16 -6.85 12.76
CA GLY A 140 6.49 -8.24 12.56
C GLY A 140 5.25 -9.12 12.63
N LYS A 141 5.39 -10.32 12.08
CA LYS A 141 4.39 -11.38 12.14
C LYS A 141 5.09 -12.66 12.57
N THR A 142 4.55 -13.30 13.59
CA THR A 142 4.97 -14.64 14.01
C THR A 142 3.80 -15.60 13.83
N THR A 143 4.07 -16.76 13.27
CA THR A 143 3.08 -17.83 13.14
C THR A 143 3.67 -19.08 13.77
N ALA A 144 2.90 -19.72 14.64
CA ALA A 144 3.25 -21.01 15.22
C ALA A 144 2.09 -21.98 15.04
N GLY A 145 2.36 -23.14 14.53
CA GLY A 145 1.38 -24.20 14.31
C GLY A 145 1.84 -25.49 15.00
N TYR A 146 0.91 -26.19 15.63
CA TYR A 146 1.11 -27.54 16.16
C TYR A 146 0.08 -28.48 15.52
N GLY A 147 0.54 -29.57 14.98
CA GLY A 147 -0.30 -30.58 14.34
C GLY A 147 -0.26 -31.92 15.08
N THR A 148 -1.18 -32.81 14.72
CA THR A 148 -1.14 -34.21 15.15
C THR A 148 0.12 -34.89 14.61
N GLU A 149 0.64 -35.92 15.29
CA GLU A 149 1.85 -36.64 14.95
C GLU A 149 3.16 -35.84 15.13
N GLU A 150 3.24 -35.02 16.21
CA GLU A 150 4.42 -34.24 16.58
C GLU A 150 4.93 -33.31 15.49
N ARG A 151 4.02 -32.82 14.63
CA ARG A 151 4.34 -31.81 13.61
C ARG A 151 4.23 -30.43 14.21
N TYR A 152 5.25 -29.63 14.02
CA TYR A 152 5.25 -28.21 14.40
C TYR A 152 5.72 -27.38 13.21
N ASP A 153 5.12 -26.21 13.09
CA ASP A 153 5.49 -25.20 12.12
C ASP A 153 5.68 -23.87 12.83
N GLY A 154 6.72 -23.15 12.48
CA GLY A 154 7.00 -21.86 13.05
C GLY A 154 7.66 -20.94 12.03
N SER A 155 7.10 -19.77 11.84
CA SER A 155 7.67 -18.73 11.00
C SER A 155 7.59 -17.37 11.68
N GLY A 156 8.58 -16.54 11.43
CA GLY A 156 8.62 -15.20 11.99
C GLY A 156 9.27 -14.22 11.02
N MET A 157 8.74 -13.01 11.00
CA MET A 157 9.30 -11.94 10.22
C MET A 157 9.26 -10.66 11.03
N VAL A 158 10.33 -9.88 10.95
CA VAL A 158 10.44 -8.55 11.55
C VAL A 158 10.93 -7.58 10.50
N ASN A 159 10.25 -6.46 10.36
CA ASN A 159 10.64 -5.36 9.49
C ASN A 159 10.85 -4.10 10.31
N TRP A 160 11.97 -3.46 10.08
CA TRP A 160 12.30 -2.17 10.65
C TRP A 160 12.39 -1.11 9.56
N PHE A 161 11.56 -0.07 9.71
CA PHE A 161 11.58 1.10 8.85
C PHE A 161 12.10 2.31 9.63
N GLU A 162 13.06 3.03 9.07
CA GLU A 162 13.59 4.27 9.63
C GLU A 162 13.90 5.25 8.49
N GLY A 163 12.98 6.21 8.26
CA GLY A 163 13.13 7.30 7.30
C GLY A 163 13.33 6.87 5.84
N GLY A 164 14.31 6.22 5.49
CA GLY A 164 14.58 5.73 4.13
C GLY A 164 15.32 4.40 4.15
N ARG A 165 15.56 3.88 5.35
CA ARG A 165 16.17 2.56 5.55
C ARG A 165 15.08 1.54 5.82
N GLN A 166 15.23 0.38 5.20
CA GLN A 166 14.34 -0.76 5.39
C GLN A 166 15.22 -1.97 5.68
N VAL A 167 14.97 -2.63 6.80
CA VAL A 167 15.66 -3.86 7.20
C VAL A 167 14.60 -4.90 7.49
N SER A 168 14.70 -6.05 6.82
CA SER A 168 13.78 -7.16 6.99
C SER A 168 14.56 -8.40 7.40
N LEU A 169 14.03 -9.11 8.42
CA LEU A 169 14.51 -10.39 8.88
C LEU A 169 13.36 -11.40 8.75
N ILE A 170 13.61 -12.52 8.10
CA ILE A 170 12.66 -13.62 7.87
C ILE A 170 13.24 -14.90 8.44
#